data_55466216d38e36c888be0a3b7ed12fd9
#
_entry.id   55466216d38e36c888be0a3b7ed12fd9
#
_cell.length_a   1.000
_cell.length_b   1.000
_cell.length_c   1.000
_cell.angle_alpha   90.00
_cell.angle_beta   90.00
_cell.angle_gamma   90.00
#
_symmetry.space_group_name_H-M   'P 1'
#
loop_
_entity.id
_entity.type
_entity.pdbx_description
1 polymer ?
#
loop_
_entity_poly.entity_id
_entity_poly.type
_entity_poly.pdbx_seq_one_letter_code
_entity_poly.pdbx_strand_id
1 'polypeptide(L)'
;MENSLNAKYGLKRVINASGRMSILGVSAPTDSVMDAMKKGGQNYVEVTDLVDKSGQHLANLLQSEAAAVVNSASSGIALSVAAVVTQGNRRKSDRLHQEPIQKNEVIMLKGHNVQYGAPVETMIYLGGGKLVEVGYANEGKAEHISDAINENTSAILYVKSHHAVQKNMISIEEAWEVAKTYNIPLIVDAAAEEDLKKYVQFSDLAIYSGSKAIEGPTSGIVAGKKKYIEWLKVQLHGIGRSMKVGKETTFGLLQAIDEYFVKTDHSEEEKESLQVLTSLGLIDGVKVTIVQDEAGRAIFRARISIDSSITETTAKEVNERLRDGDIAIYTRDYGIRQGFFDIDPRPLQGDDIHVIEAQLRTILGGNQG
;
A
#
# COMPACT_ATOMS: atom_id res chain seq x y z
N MET A 1 -34.62 4.72 6.01
CA MET A 1 -33.53 3.85 6.46
C MET A 1 -33.04 3.10 5.25
N GLU A 2 -31.91 3.53 4.70
CA GLU A 2 -31.32 2.88 3.54
C GLU A 2 -30.98 1.44 3.87
N ASN A 3 -31.32 0.57 2.94
CA ASN A 3 -31.07 -0.87 2.96
C ASN A 3 -29.56 -1.08 2.69
N SER A 4 -28.68 -0.56 3.56
CA SER A 4 -27.25 -0.66 3.37
C SER A 4 -26.82 -2.12 3.56
N LEU A 5 -25.86 -2.58 2.75
CA LEU A 5 -25.26 -3.90 2.89
C LEU A 5 -24.70 -4.13 4.30
N ASN A 6 -24.16 -3.06 4.92
CA ASN A 6 -23.66 -3.10 6.27
C ASN A 6 -24.76 -3.51 7.27
N ALA A 7 -25.92 -2.86 7.21
CA ALA A 7 -27.06 -3.22 8.08
C ALA A 7 -27.53 -4.66 7.84
N LYS A 8 -27.57 -5.11 6.57
CA LYS A 8 -27.95 -6.46 6.20
C LYS A 8 -27.05 -7.54 6.84
N TYR A 9 -25.76 -7.25 6.95
CA TYR A 9 -24.77 -8.19 7.49
C TYR A 9 -24.35 -7.89 8.91
N GLY A 10 -25.00 -6.97 9.61
CA GLY A 10 -24.67 -6.57 10.98
C GLY A 10 -23.33 -5.87 11.11
N LEU A 11 -22.85 -5.24 10.03
CA LEU A 11 -21.61 -4.48 10.03
C LEU A 11 -21.88 -3.04 10.47
N LYS A 12 -21.01 -2.50 11.30
CA LYS A 12 -21.04 -1.10 11.72
C LYS A 12 -20.67 -0.18 10.55
N ARG A 13 -21.32 0.99 10.45
CA ARG A 13 -20.85 2.04 9.54
C ARG A 13 -19.51 2.54 10.03
N VAL A 14 -18.55 2.69 9.11
CA VAL A 14 -17.22 3.22 9.40
C VAL A 14 -16.97 4.47 8.56
N ILE A 15 -16.46 5.52 9.21
CA ILE A 15 -15.87 6.70 8.55
C ILE A 15 -14.35 6.58 8.71
N ASN A 16 -13.65 6.57 7.58
CA ASN A 16 -12.19 6.53 7.56
C ASN A 16 -11.64 7.95 7.44
N ALA A 17 -11.17 8.51 8.53
CA ALA A 17 -10.46 9.79 8.59
C ALA A 17 -8.96 9.60 8.92
N SER A 18 -8.42 8.39 8.74
CA SER A 18 -7.02 8.05 9.03
C SER A 18 -6.13 8.01 7.78
N GLY A 19 -6.73 7.90 6.59
CA GLY A 19 -6.03 7.65 5.34
C GLY A 19 -6.09 6.19 4.89
N ARG A 20 -5.12 5.72 4.12
CA ARG A 20 -5.11 4.39 3.50
C ARG A 20 -4.73 3.30 4.50
N MET A 21 -5.71 2.69 5.17
CA MET A 21 -5.51 1.65 6.19
C MET A 21 -5.99 0.28 5.73
N SER A 22 -5.11 -0.73 5.81
CA SER A 22 -5.46 -2.11 5.43
C SER A 22 -6.60 -2.70 6.25
N ILE A 23 -6.71 -2.36 7.54
CA ILE A 23 -7.79 -2.81 8.42
C ILE A 23 -9.16 -2.27 8.04
N LEU A 24 -9.23 -1.21 7.23
CA LEU A 24 -10.46 -0.60 6.73
C LEU A 24 -10.71 -0.87 5.24
N GLY A 25 -9.94 -1.78 4.62
CA GLY A 25 -10.08 -2.14 3.21
C GLY A 25 -9.26 -1.28 2.25
N VAL A 26 -8.43 -0.37 2.74
CA VAL A 26 -7.48 0.53 2.04
C VAL A 26 -8.14 1.62 1.21
N SER A 27 -8.99 1.27 0.23
CA SER A 27 -9.64 2.18 -0.73
C SER A 27 -11.16 1.98 -0.74
N ALA A 28 -11.85 3.03 -1.14
CA ALA A 28 -13.24 3.02 -1.56
C ALA A 28 -13.27 3.45 -3.04
N PRO A 29 -13.22 2.49 -3.99
CA PRO A 29 -13.14 2.80 -5.42
C PRO A 29 -14.32 3.63 -5.93
N THR A 30 -14.08 4.42 -6.97
CA THR A 30 -15.10 5.26 -7.63
C THR A 30 -16.19 4.41 -8.29
N ASP A 31 -17.33 5.03 -8.61
CA ASP A 31 -18.43 4.36 -9.31
C ASP A 31 -18.00 3.81 -10.67
N SER A 32 -17.13 4.52 -11.40
CA SER A 32 -16.58 4.08 -12.69
C SER A 32 -15.71 2.83 -12.55
N VAL A 33 -14.90 2.74 -11.49
CA VAL A 33 -14.12 1.54 -11.15
C VAL A 33 -15.05 0.38 -10.80
N MET A 34 -16.09 0.64 -9.99
CA MET A 34 -17.08 -0.38 -9.61
C MET A 34 -17.89 -0.86 -10.82
N ASP A 35 -18.23 0.03 -11.75
CA ASP A 35 -18.90 -0.33 -13.01
C ASP A 35 -18.01 -1.19 -13.90
N ALA A 36 -16.71 -0.87 -13.98
CA ALA A 36 -15.74 -1.71 -14.69
C ALA A 36 -15.65 -3.11 -14.08
N MET A 37 -15.59 -3.19 -12.74
CA MET A 37 -15.63 -4.48 -12.02
C MET A 37 -16.90 -5.26 -12.32
N LYS A 38 -18.06 -4.62 -12.27
CA LYS A 38 -19.36 -5.23 -12.56
C LYS A 38 -19.40 -5.78 -13.99
N LYS A 39 -19.02 -4.97 -14.98
CA LYS A 39 -18.96 -5.39 -16.39
C LYS A 39 -17.98 -6.54 -16.59
N GLY A 40 -16.77 -6.46 -15.99
CA GLY A 40 -15.77 -7.51 -16.04
C GLY A 40 -16.26 -8.82 -15.40
N GLY A 41 -16.96 -8.75 -14.26
CA GLY A 41 -17.54 -9.89 -13.57
C GLY A 41 -18.63 -10.60 -14.38
N GLN A 42 -19.49 -9.84 -15.05
CA GLN A 42 -20.65 -10.34 -15.80
C GLN A 42 -20.32 -10.91 -17.19
N ASN A 43 -19.11 -10.70 -17.70
CA ASN A 43 -18.70 -11.15 -19.03
C ASN A 43 -17.65 -12.27 -18.94
N TYR A 44 -17.68 -13.21 -19.89
CA TYR A 44 -16.62 -14.18 -20.07
C TYR A 44 -15.50 -13.59 -20.92
N VAL A 45 -14.26 -13.94 -20.59
CA VAL A 45 -13.06 -13.57 -21.32
C VAL A 45 -12.10 -14.76 -21.35
N GLU A 46 -11.24 -14.83 -22.34
CA GLU A 46 -10.08 -15.72 -22.30
C GLU A 46 -9.08 -15.17 -21.28
N VAL A 47 -8.83 -15.93 -20.22
CA VAL A 47 -7.99 -15.46 -19.10
C VAL A 47 -6.55 -15.20 -19.53
N THR A 48 -6.02 -15.98 -20.45
CA THR A 48 -4.68 -15.78 -21.03
C THR A 48 -4.57 -14.44 -21.76
N ASP A 49 -5.58 -14.12 -22.58
CA ASP A 49 -5.65 -12.83 -23.26
C ASP A 49 -5.79 -11.67 -22.28
N LEU A 50 -6.60 -11.83 -21.24
CA LEU A 50 -6.75 -10.79 -20.21
C LEU A 50 -5.42 -10.53 -19.51
N VAL A 51 -4.67 -11.57 -19.14
CA VAL A 51 -3.35 -11.44 -18.50
C VAL A 51 -2.37 -10.70 -19.42
N ASP A 52 -2.33 -11.06 -20.70
CA ASP A 52 -1.40 -10.45 -21.65
C ASP A 52 -1.78 -9.00 -22.00
N LYS A 53 -3.05 -8.73 -22.26
CA LYS A 53 -3.54 -7.40 -22.65
C LYS A 53 -3.50 -6.41 -21.49
N SER A 54 -3.90 -6.85 -20.27
CA SER A 54 -3.78 -6.01 -19.09
C SER A 54 -2.32 -5.70 -18.78
N GLY A 55 -1.43 -6.69 -18.89
CA GLY A 55 0.01 -6.48 -18.71
C GLY A 55 0.59 -5.49 -19.71
N GLN A 56 0.19 -5.56 -20.99
CA GLN A 56 0.63 -4.61 -22.01
C GLN A 56 0.14 -3.19 -21.74
N HIS A 57 -1.13 -3.03 -21.35
CA HIS A 57 -1.70 -1.72 -21.01
C HIS A 57 -0.95 -1.08 -19.85
N LEU A 58 -0.74 -1.84 -18.77
CA LEU A 58 0.02 -1.39 -17.59
C LEU A 58 1.46 -1.04 -17.94
N ALA A 59 2.14 -1.86 -18.75
CA ALA A 59 3.51 -1.60 -19.18
C ALA A 59 3.63 -0.27 -19.94
N ASN A 60 2.67 0.05 -20.81
CA ASN A 60 2.64 1.31 -21.55
C ASN A 60 2.48 2.50 -20.60
N LEU A 61 1.56 2.44 -19.63
CA LEU A 61 1.32 3.52 -18.65
C LEU A 61 2.52 3.75 -17.74
N LEU A 62 3.15 2.66 -17.29
CA LEU A 62 4.28 2.70 -16.34
C LEU A 62 5.63 2.89 -17.04
N GLN A 63 5.67 2.90 -18.38
CA GLN A 63 6.89 2.98 -19.17
C GLN A 63 7.90 1.86 -18.85
N SER A 64 7.38 0.64 -18.66
CA SER A 64 8.16 -0.58 -18.44
C SER A 64 8.15 -1.49 -19.68
N GLU A 65 9.08 -2.47 -19.75
CA GLU A 65 9.10 -3.44 -20.85
C GLU A 65 7.90 -4.40 -20.81
N ALA A 66 7.43 -4.75 -19.61
CA ALA A 66 6.27 -5.60 -19.39
C ALA A 66 5.70 -5.37 -17.98
N ALA A 67 4.45 -5.81 -17.78
CA ALA A 67 3.83 -5.82 -16.47
C ALA A 67 2.87 -7.02 -16.31
N ALA A 68 2.47 -7.29 -15.08
CA ALA A 68 1.48 -8.30 -14.73
C ALA A 68 0.60 -7.84 -13.58
N VAL A 69 -0.68 -8.18 -13.63
CA VAL A 69 -1.61 -7.98 -12.52
C VAL A 69 -1.47 -9.15 -11.55
N VAL A 70 -1.40 -8.84 -10.26
CA VAL A 70 -1.37 -9.79 -9.15
C VAL A 70 -2.45 -9.45 -8.13
N ASN A 71 -2.79 -10.37 -7.22
CA ASN A 71 -3.92 -10.13 -6.31
C ASN A 71 -3.60 -9.14 -5.17
N SER A 72 -2.33 -8.88 -4.92
CA SER A 72 -1.86 -7.89 -3.94
C SER A 72 -0.37 -7.59 -4.16
N ALA A 73 0.14 -6.50 -3.61
CA ALA A 73 1.58 -6.23 -3.60
C ALA A 73 2.35 -7.34 -2.86
N SER A 74 1.79 -7.88 -1.78
CA SER A 74 2.40 -9.00 -1.03
C SER A 74 2.60 -10.24 -1.90
N SER A 75 1.57 -10.64 -2.68
CA SER A 75 1.73 -11.72 -3.65
C SER A 75 2.70 -11.33 -4.78
N GLY A 76 2.77 -10.05 -5.14
CA GLY A 76 3.76 -9.54 -6.07
C GLY A 76 5.20 -9.82 -5.60
N ILE A 77 5.49 -9.62 -4.31
CA ILE A 77 6.80 -9.97 -3.72
C ILE A 77 7.05 -11.47 -3.85
N ALA A 78 6.11 -12.31 -3.37
CA ALA A 78 6.28 -13.76 -3.39
C ALA A 78 6.46 -14.30 -4.82
N LEU A 79 5.65 -13.83 -5.77
CA LEU A 79 5.73 -14.26 -7.17
C LEU A 79 7.01 -13.74 -7.86
N SER A 80 7.48 -12.54 -7.53
CA SER A 80 8.75 -12.01 -8.04
C SER A 80 9.94 -12.80 -7.53
N VAL A 81 9.96 -13.16 -6.25
CA VAL A 81 10.98 -14.03 -5.67
C VAL A 81 10.93 -15.41 -6.33
N ALA A 82 9.74 -16.02 -6.45
CA ALA A 82 9.59 -17.30 -7.12
C ALA A 82 10.06 -17.28 -8.59
N ALA A 83 9.81 -16.18 -9.29
CA ALA A 83 10.25 -15.98 -10.66
C ALA A 83 11.78 -16.03 -10.78
N VAL A 84 12.51 -15.29 -9.93
CA VAL A 84 13.98 -15.22 -9.98
C VAL A 84 14.63 -16.48 -9.44
N VAL A 85 14.06 -17.11 -8.41
CA VAL A 85 14.56 -18.36 -7.82
C VAL A 85 14.41 -19.53 -8.80
N THR A 86 13.26 -19.65 -9.48
CA THR A 86 13.01 -20.72 -10.44
C THR A 86 13.55 -20.42 -11.84
N GLN A 87 13.89 -19.16 -12.11
CA GLN A 87 14.35 -18.67 -13.43
C GLN A 87 13.37 -19.04 -14.57
N GLY A 88 12.06 -18.99 -14.29
CA GLY A 88 11.02 -19.34 -15.25
C GLY A 88 10.97 -20.84 -15.62
N ASN A 89 11.70 -21.69 -14.92
CA ASN A 89 11.67 -23.13 -15.16
C ASN A 89 10.37 -23.73 -14.61
N ARG A 90 9.55 -24.29 -15.51
CA ARG A 90 8.25 -24.84 -15.18
C ARG A 90 8.31 -25.94 -14.11
N ARG A 91 9.22 -26.90 -14.25
CA ARG A 91 9.36 -27.99 -13.27
C ARG A 91 9.72 -27.47 -11.88
N LYS A 92 10.65 -26.50 -11.80
CA LYS A 92 11.01 -25.89 -10.52
C LYS A 92 9.82 -25.14 -9.91
N SER A 93 9.04 -24.45 -10.74
CA SER A 93 7.84 -23.73 -10.29
C SER A 93 6.77 -24.68 -9.74
N ASP A 94 6.51 -25.80 -10.44
CA ASP A 94 5.53 -26.81 -10.01
C ASP A 94 5.94 -27.51 -8.70
N ARG A 95 7.26 -27.59 -8.41
CA ARG A 95 7.82 -28.28 -7.25
C ARG A 95 8.46 -27.39 -6.20
N LEU A 96 8.26 -26.09 -6.30
CA LEU A 96 8.88 -25.10 -5.41
C LEU A 96 8.64 -25.39 -3.92
N HIS A 97 7.50 -25.98 -3.59
CA HIS A 97 7.09 -26.34 -2.22
C HIS A 97 7.69 -27.69 -1.75
N GLN A 98 8.36 -28.45 -2.60
CA GLN A 98 8.88 -29.80 -2.30
C GLN A 98 10.39 -29.89 -2.44
N GLU A 99 10.95 -29.25 -3.46
CA GLU A 99 12.37 -29.36 -3.79
C GLU A 99 13.09 -28.02 -3.51
N PRO A 100 14.02 -27.98 -2.55
CA PRO A 100 14.78 -26.76 -2.29
C PRO A 100 15.65 -26.41 -3.51
N ILE A 101 15.70 -25.14 -3.84
CA ILE A 101 16.53 -24.61 -4.92
C ILE A 101 17.79 -24.02 -4.27
N GLN A 102 18.97 -24.43 -4.75
CA GLN A 102 20.24 -23.99 -4.18
C GLN A 102 20.45 -22.48 -4.33
N LYS A 103 20.24 -21.94 -5.54
CA LYS A 103 20.34 -20.51 -5.80
C LYS A 103 19.02 -19.81 -5.43
N ASN A 104 18.86 -19.46 -4.16
CA ASN A 104 17.60 -18.89 -3.64
C ASN A 104 17.78 -17.76 -2.60
N GLU A 105 19.00 -17.31 -2.35
CA GLU A 105 19.22 -16.25 -1.38
C GLU A 105 18.73 -14.92 -1.92
N VAL A 106 17.97 -14.19 -1.08
CA VAL A 106 17.44 -12.85 -1.35
C VAL A 106 18.03 -11.91 -0.32
N ILE A 107 18.89 -11.01 -0.77
CA ILE A 107 19.54 -10.02 0.08
C ILE A 107 18.58 -8.86 0.33
N MET A 108 18.45 -8.45 1.59
CA MET A 108 17.65 -7.31 1.99
C MET A 108 18.32 -6.56 3.15
N LEU A 109 18.23 -5.23 3.15
CA LEU A 109 18.69 -4.43 4.27
C LEU A 109 17.87 -4.74 5.53
N LYS A 110 18.51 -4.87 6.68
CA LYS A 110 17.83 -5.12 7.95
C LYS A 110 16.77 -4.07 8.30
N GLY A 111 17.03 -2.81 8.01
CA GLY A 111 16.06 -1.72 8.18
C GLY A 111 14.86 -1.77 7.22
N HIS A 112 14.87 -2.66 6.23
CA HIS A 112 13.79 -2.88 5.26
C HIS A 112 12.94 -4.11 5.61
N ASN A 113 13.33 -4.94 6.57
CA ASN A 113 12.53 -6.07 7.05
C ASN A 113 11.44 -5.55 8.00
N VAL A 114 10.34 -5.11 7.42
CA VAL A 114 9.24 -4.46 8.13
C VAL A 114 8.05 -5.39 8.32
N GLN A 115 7.24 -5.08 9.34
CA GLN A 115 5.95 -5.71 9.60
C GLN A 115 4.84 -4.75 9.09
N TYR A 116 4.08 -5.19 8.08
CA TYR A 116 3.02 -4.38 7.45
C TYR A 116 1.63 -5.06 7.52
N GLY A 117 1.42 -5.95 8.50
CA GLY A 117 0.31 -6.89 8.65
C GLY A 117 0.80 -8.33 8.55
N ALA A 118 1.96 -8.53 7.91
CA ALA A 118 2.80 -9.72 7.94
C ALA A 118 4.27 -9.28 7.82
N PRO A 119 5.25 -10.05 8.31
CA PRO A 119 6.66 -9.76 8.03
C PRO A 119 6.95 -9.88 6.53
N VAL A 120 7.74 -8.96 5.96
CA VAL A 120 8.15 -9.02 4.54
C VAL A 120 8.82 -10.36 4.22
N GLU A 121 9.63 -10.87 5.13
CA GLU A 121 10.33 -12.16 4.96
C GLU A 121 9.38 -13.32 4.67
N THR A 122 8.14 -13.29 5.18
CA THR A 122 7.13 -14.32 4.87
C THR A 122 6.91 -14.45 3.36
N MET A 123 6.88 -13.32 2.64
CA MET A 123 6.69 -13.33 1.19
C MET A 123 7.92 -13.85 0.45
N ILE A 124 9.12 -13.62 0.99
CA ILE A 124 10.37 -14.18 0.46
C ILE A 124 10.35 -15.71 0.56
N TYR A 125 10.02 -16.25 1.74
CA TYR A 125 9.95 -17.70 1.96
C TYR A 125 8.83 -18.36 1.16
N LEU A 126 7.66 -17.73 1.04
CA LEU A 126 6.58 -18.22 0.17
C LEU A 126 7.02 -18.32 -1.30
N GLY A 127 7.89 -17.42 -1.75
CA GLY A 127 8.49 -17.46 -3.08
C GLY A 127 9.65 -18.48 -3.22
N GLY A 128 9.92 -19.29 -2.19
CA GLY A 128 11.03 -20.25 -2.17
C GLY A 128 12.41 -19.60 -1.96
N GLY A 129 12.44 -18.31 -1.65
CA GLY A 129 13.65 -17.58 -1.30
C GLY A 129 14.09 -17.85 0.14
N LYS A 130 15.36 -17.59 0.41
CA LYS A 130 15.97 -17.55 1.74
C LYS A 130 16.47 -16.14 2.00
N LEU A 131 15.95 -15.50 3.05
CA LEU A 131 16.36 -14.15 3.42
C LEU A 131 17.82 -14.13 3.88
N VAL A 132 18.58 -13.17 3.35
CA VAL A 132 19.91 -12.76 3.83
C VAL A 132 19.83 -11.30 4.24
N GLU A 133 19.70 -11.05 5.55
CA GLU A 133 19.70 -9.70 6.08
C GLU A 133 21.10 -9.12 6.14
N VAL A 134 21.26 -7.87 5.66
CA VAL A 134 22.54 -7.16 5.63
C VAL A 134 22.43 -5.77 6.26
N GLY A 135 23.57 -5.25 6.69
CA GLY A 135 23.63 -3.97 7.40
C GLY A 135 23.03 -4.03 8.81
N TYR A 136 22.61 -2.89 9.29
CA TYR A 136 22.08 -2.73 10.65
C TYR A 136 20.68 -2.11 10.62
N ALA A 137 20.00 -2.09 11.75
CA ALA A 137 18.66 -1.49 11.84
C ALA A 137 18.63 0.00 11.47
N ASN A 138 19.73 0.70 11.64
CA ASN A 138 19.89 2.16 11.46
C ASN A 138 20.97 2.53 10.43
N GLU A 139 21.56 1.56 9.75
CA GLU A 139 22.57 1.81 8.71
C GLU A 139 22.56 0.73 7.63
N GLY A 140 22.45 1.15 6.37
CA GLY A 140 22.54 0.29 5.19
C GLY A 140 23.39 0.94 4.12
N LYS A 141 24.50 0.27 3.74
CA LYS A 141 25.46 0.75 2.73
C LYS A 141 25.57 -0.22 1.55
N ALA A 142 26.11 0.25 0.43
CA ALA A 142 26.35 -0.56 -0.76
C ALA A 142 27.26 -1.77 -0.45
N GLU A 143 28.28 -1.57 0.36
CA GLU A 143 29.24 -2.62 0.76
C GLU A 143 28.53 -3.76 1.51
N HIS A 144 27.56 -3.47 2.37
CA HIS A 144 26.80 -4.50 3.08
C HIS A 144 26.07 -5.44 2.11
N ILE A 145 25.58 -4.91 0.99
CA ILE A 145 24.91 -5.71 -0.05
C ILE A 145 25.95 -6.48 -0.85
N SER A 146 26.99 -5.80 -1.33
CA SER A 146 28.01 -6.40 -2.21
C SER A 146 28.78 -7.53 -1.54
N ASP A 147 29.12 -7.39 -0.26
CA ASP A 147 29.87 -8.39 0.52
C ASP A 147 29.07 -9.68 0.77
N ALA A 148 27.73 -9.58 0.74
CA ALA A 148 26.85 -10.73 0.92
C ALA A 148 26.53 -11.49 -0.39
N ILE A 149 26.85 -10.91 -1.55
CA ILE A 149 26.59 -11.54 -2.85
C ILE A 149 27.51 -12.74 -3.04
N ASN A 150 26.90 -13.88 -3.37
CA ASN A 150 27.60 -15.14 -3.64
C ASN A 150 26.87 -15.95 -4.72
N GLU A 151 27.33 -17.17 -5.03
CA GLU A 151 26.76 -18.03 -6.06
C GLU A 151 25.30 -18.45 -5.81
N ASN A 152 24.84 -18.39 -4.55
CA ASN A 152 23.47 -18.72 -4.16
C ASN A 152 22.52 -17.50 -4.20
N THR A 153 23.03 -16.31 -4.44
CA THR A 153 22.24 -15.08 -4.50
C THR A 153 21.36 -15.06 -5.75
N SER A 154 20.04 -14.98 -5.56
CA SER A 154 19.03 -14.90 -6.63
C SER A 154 18.55 -13.48 -6.90
N ALA A 155 18.46 -12.65 -5.87
CA ALA A 155 17.95 -11.29 -6.00
C ALA A 155 18.37 -10.39 -4.83
N ILE A 156 18.23 -9.08 -5.03
CA ILE A 156 18.21 -8.07 -3.97
C ILE A 156 16.75 -7.60 -3.88
N LEU A 157 16.20 -7.50 -2.66
CA LEU A 157 14.90 -6.90 -2.39
C LEU A 157 15.09 -5.57 -1.66
N TYR A 158 14.60 -4.50 -2.26
CA TYR A 158 14.58 -3.16 -1.68
C TYR A 158 13.14 -2.77 -1.33
N VAL A 159 12.89 -2.42 -0.06
CA VAL A 159 11.54 -2.00 0.38
C VAL A 159 11.48 -0.49 0.52
N LYS A 160 10.74 0.16 -0.37
CA LYS A 160 10.43 1.59 -0.31
C LYS A 160 9.09 1.78 0.39
N SER A 161 9.13 2.12 1.66
CA SER A 161 7.94 2.28 2.50
C SER A 161 8.22 3.25 3.64
N HIS A 162 7.18 3.94 4.10
CA HIS A 162 7.26 4.77 5.32
C HIS A 162 7.46 3.93 6.61
N HIS A 163 7.25 2.61 6.54
CA HIS A 163 7.56 1.70 7.64
C HIS A 163 9.05 1.31 7.67
N ALA A 164 9.74 1.37 6.53
CA ALA A 164 11.16 1.06 6.45
C ALA A 164 12.00 2.23 6.98
N VAL A 165 13.15 1.90 7.56
CA VAL A 165 14.12 2.93 7.97
C VAL A 165 14.66 3.61 6.72
N GLN A 166 14.55 4.94 6.64
CA GLN A 166 15.03 5.73 5.49
C GLN A 166 16.33 6.46 5.79
N LYS A 167 16.51 6.86 7.05
CA LYS A 167 17.70 7.62 7.46
C LYS A 167 18.92 6.71 7.47
N ASN A 168 20.03 7.17 6.86
CA ASN A 168 21.30 6.45 6.81
C ASN A 168 21.22 5.09 6.08
N MET A 169 20.32 4.99 5.11
CA MET A 169 20.17 3.84 4.23
C MET A 169 20.58 4.20 2.81
N ILE A 170 21.17 3.25 2.11
CA ILE A 170 21.49 3.36 0.69
C ILE A 170 20.25 3.77 -0.11
N SER A 171 20.41 4.64 -1.09
CA SER A 171 19.33 5.01 -2.02
C SER A 171 18.98 3.85 -2.96
N ILE A 172 17.81 3.93 -3.60
CA ILE A 172 17.41 2.94 -4.59
C ILE A 172 18.36 2.96 -5.80
N GLU A 173 18.81 4.15 -6.19
CA GLU A 173 19.73 4.37 -7.29
C GLU A 173 21.08 3.67 -7.02
N GLU A 174 21.63 3.81 -5.81
CA GLU A 174 22.85 3.12 -5.39
C GLU A 174 22.65 1.60 -5.31
N ALA A 175 21.52 1.12 -4.79
CA ALA A 175 21.18 -0.30 -4.76
C ALA A 175 21.07 -0.87 -6.20
N TRP A 176 20.53 -0.08 -7.13
CA TRP A 176 20.47 -0.43 -8.55
C TRP A 176 21.87 -0.54 -9.19
N GLU A 177 22.80 0.37 -8.85
CA GLU A 177 24.18 0.27 -9.34
C GLU A 177 24.88 -1.01 -8.83
N VAL A 178 24.68 -1.38 -7.55
CA VAL A 178 25.17 -2.66 -7.01
C VAL A 178 24.57 -3.83 -7.79
N ALA A 179 23.25 -3.85 -7.96
CA ALA A 179 22.56 -4.92 -8.67
C ALA A 179 23.07 -5.10 -10.11
N LYS A 180 23.30 -4.02 -10.84
CA LYS A 180 23.88 -4.04 -12.19
C LYS A 180 25.32 -4.55 -12.20
N THR A 181 26.15 -4.07 -11.28
CA THR A 181 27.57 -4.45 -11.19
C THR A 181 27.74 -5.95 -11.02
N TYR A 182 26.90 -6.57 -10.20
CA TYR A 182 26.96 -8.01 -9.93
C TYR A 182 26.01 -8.84 -10.80
N ASN A 183 25.26 -8.21 -11.71
CA ASN A 183 24.25 -8.86 -12.55
C ASN A 183 23.24 -9.69 -11.73
N ILE A 184 22.80 -9.15 -10.61
CA ILE A 184 21.77 -9.71 -9.72
C ILE A 184 20.49 -8.87 -9.88
N PRO A 185 19.30 -9.47 -10.09
CA PRO A 185 18.08 -8.71 -10.24
C PRO A 185 17.71 -7.94 -8.96
N LEU A 186 17.29 -6.68 -9.14
CA LEU A 186 16.73 -5.85 -8.08
C LEU A 186 15.20 -5.88 -8.15
N ILE A 187 14.58 -6.36 -7.08
CA ILE A 187 13.13 -6.30 -6.83
C ILE A 187 12.88 -5.12 -5.90
N VAL A 188 11.96 -4.23 -6.27
CA VAL A 188 11.60 -3.06 -5.45
C VAL A 188 10.14 -3.16 -5.03
N ASP A 189 9.90 -3.24 -3.73
CA ASP A 189 8.56 -3.05 -3.16
C ASP A 189 8.29 -1.55 -3.00
N ALA A 190 7.50 -0.99 -3.91
CA ALA A 190 7.03 0.39 -3.94
C ALA A 190 5.50 0.46 -3.72
N ALA A 191 4.93 -0.48 -2.97
CA ALA A 191 3.48 -0.64 -2.82
C ALA A 191 2.75 0.60 -2.32
N ALA A 192 3.42 1.49 -1.57
CA ALA A 192 2.82 2.69 -0.99
C ALA A 192 3.20 3.99 -1.70
N GLU A 193 4.01 3.89 -2.74
CA GLU A 193 4.55 5.05 -3.45
C GLU A 193 3.56 5.61 -4.48
N GLU A 194 3.66 6.91 -4.71
CA GLU A 194 2.77 7.64 -5.61
C GLU A 194 3.38 7.82 -7.00
N ASP A 195 4.71 7.98 -7.14
CA ASP A 195 5.35 8.05 -8.46
C ASP A 195 5.57 6.63 -9.03
N LEU A 196 4.59 6.14 -9.77
CA LEU A 196 4.61 4.79 -10.32
C LEU A 196 5.63 4.61 -11.46
N LYS A 197 6.10 5.69 -12.10
CA LYS A 197 7.08 5.62 -13.21
C LYS A 197 8.52 5.61 -12.72
N LYS A 198 8.78 6.15 -11.54
CA LYS A 198 10.12 6.29 -11.00
C LYS A 198 10.79 4.93 -10.76
N TYR A 199 10.11 4.05 -10.05
CA TYR A 199 10.74 2.85 -9.51
C TYR A 199 11.03 1.78 -10.57
N VAL A 200 10.30 1.75 -11.68
CA VAL A 200 10.60 0.86 -12.82
C VAL A 200 11.92 1.21 -13.51
N GLN A 201 12.40 2.45 -13.35
CA GLN A 201 13.67 2.90 -13.95
C GLN A 201 14.89 2.39 -13.16
N PHE A 202 14.73 2.12 -11.88
CA PHE A 202 15.77 1.69 -10.96
C PHE A 202 15.53 0.28 -10.40
N SER A 203 14.92 -0.60 -11.21
CA SER A 203 14.66 -1.98 -10.81
C SER A 203 14.51 -2.91 -12.00
N ASP A 204 14.66 -4.20 -11.74
CA ASP A 204 14.26 -5.24 -12.69
C ASP A 204 12.78 -5.58 -12.56
N LEU A 205 12.24 -5.47 -11.34
CA LEU A 205 10.83 -5.64 -11.00
C LEU A 205 10.43 -4.61 -9.93
N ALA A 206 9.47 -3.76 -10.24
CA ALA A 206 8.82 -2.85 -9.30
C ALA A 206 7.42 -3.36 -8.96
N ILE A 207 7.04 -3.31 -7.69
CA ILE A 207 5.78 -3.83 -7.17
C ILE A 207 4.95 -2.69 -6.61
N TYR A 208 3.69 -2.56 -7.06
CA TYR A 208 2.76 -1.54 -6.62
C TYR A 208 1.47 -2.16 -6.08
N SER A 209 0.84 -1.49 -5.11
CA SER A 209 -0.50 -1.84 -4.66
C SER A 209 -1.56 -1.16 -5.52
N GLY A 210 -2.50 -1.92 -6.04
CA GLY A 210 -3.63 -1.38 -6.79
C GLY A 210 -4.64 -0.62 -5.93
N SER A 211 -4.65 -0.84 -4.62
CA SER A 211 -5.60 -0.22 -3.70
C SER A 211 -5.03 0.96 -2.89
N LYS A 212 -3.71 1.26 -3.00
CA LYS A 212 -3.12 2.40 -2.28
C LYS A 212 -3.18 3.66 -3.13
N ALA A 213 -2.09 4.06 -3.80
CA ALA A 213 -2.05 5.28 -4.60
C ALA A 213 -3.07 5.27 -5.74
N ILE A 214 -3.27 4.12 -6.37
CA ILE A 214 -4.19 3.93 -7.50
C ILE A 214 -5.67 3.96 -7.09
N GLU A 215 -5.98 3.76 -5.80
CA GLU A 215 -7.35 3.77 -5.26
C GLU A 215 -8.31 2.75 -5.90
N GLY A 216 -7.74 1.71 -6.53
CA GLY A 216 -8.48 0.61 -7.15
C GLY A 216 -8.86 -0.50 -6.14
N PRO A 217 -9.43 -1.61 -6.64
CA PRO A 217 -9.74 -2.77 -5.81
C PRO A 217 -8.46 -3.44 -5.27
N THR A 218 -8.60 -4.28 -4.24
CA THR A 218 -7.47 -5.06 -3.70
C THR A 218 -6.80 -5.85 -4.81
N SER A 219 -5.63 -5.41 -5.20
CA SER A 219 -4.82 -5.94 -6.30
C SER A 219 -3.38 -5.43 -6.18
N GLY A 220 -2.53 -5.86 -7.08
CA GLY A 220 -1.17 -5.34 -7.22
C GLY A 220 -0.72 -5.38 -8.68
N ILE A 221 0.37 -4.69 -8.94
CA ILE A 221 1.04 -4.66 -10.23
C ILE A 221 2.49 -5.02 -10.00
N VAL A 222 3.03 -5.90 -10.84
CA VAL A 222 4.48 -6.09 -10.97
C VAL A 222 4.87 -5.61 -12.37
N ALA A 223 5.75 -4.62 -12.45
CA ALA A 223 6.20 -4.02 -13.70
C ALA A 223 7.73 -4.04 -13.77
N GLY A 224 8.31 -4.17 -14.95
CA GLY A 224 9.76 -4.17 -15.12
C GLY A 224 10.20 -4.84 -16.40
N LYS A 225 11.34 -5.54 -16.35
CA LYS A 225 11.93 -6.20 -17.52
C LYS A 225 11.11 -7.39 -17.99
N LYS A 226 10.89 -7.48 -19.28
CA LYS A 226 10.09 -8.52 -19.93
C LYS A 226 10.51 -9.94 -19.50
N LYS A 227 11.81 -10.20 -19.44
CA LYS A 227 12.36 -11.50 -19.00
C LYS A 227 11.78 -11.95 -17.66
N TYR A 228 11.77 -11.08 -16.66
CA TYR A 228 11.34 -11.44 -15.31
C TYR A 228 9.81 -11.50 -15.19
N ILE A 229 9.09 -10.68 -15.95
CA ILE A 229 7.63 -10.77 -16.02
C ILE A 229 7.19 -12.08 -16.69
N GLU A 230 7.86 -12.54 -17.74
CA GLU A 230 7.57 -13.86 -18.32
C GLU A 230 7.87 -14.99 -17.31
N TRP A 231 8.93 -14.90 -16.52
CA TRP A 231 9.20 -15.85 -15.44
C TRP A 231 8.13 -15.82 -14.33
N LEU A 232 7.60 -14.62 -14.02
CA LEU A 232 6.52 -14.45 -13.09
C LEU A 232 5.23 -15.10 -13.61
N LYS A 233 4.90 -14.94 -14.90
CA LYS A 233 3.73 -15.61 -15.50
C LYS A 233 3.77 -17.12 -15.36
N VAL A 234 4.95 -17.74 -15.39
CA VAL A 234 5.10 -19.19 -15.14
C VAL A 234 4.59 -19.55 -13.75
N GLN A 235 4.79 -18.68 -12.75
CA GLN A 235 4.34 -18.92 -11.37
C GLN A 235 2.81 -18.95 -11.23
N LEU A 236 2.05 -18.37 -12.16
CA LEU A 236 0.58 -18.42 -12.15
C LEU A 236 0.04 -19.86 -12.23
N HIS A 237 0.86 -20.79 -12.67
CA HIS A 237 0.55 -22.23 -12.67
C HIS A 237 1.13 -23.00 -11.47
N GLY A 238 2.08 -22.40 -10.72
CA GLY A 238 2.63 -22.90 -9.47
C GLY A 238 1.95 -22.28 -8.25
N ILE A 239 2.74 -21.66 -7.37
CA ILE A 239 2.24 -21.02 -6.14
C ILE A 239 1.21 -19.91 -6.43
N GLY A 240 1.34 -19.22 -7.55
CA GLY A 240 0.43 -18.16 -7.98
C GLY A 240 -1.00 -18.66 -8.25
N ARG A 241 -1.21 -19.98 -8.38
CA ARG A 241 -2.58 -20.51 -8.48
C ARG A 241 -3.41 -20.26 -7.22
N SER A 242 -2.78 -20.25 -6.05
CA SER A 242 -3.42 -19.87 -4.78
C SER A 242 -3.57 -18.36 -4.62
N MET A 243 -2.85 -17.58 -5.43
CA MET A 243 -2.84 -16.10 -5.43
C MET A 243 -3.57 -15.53 -6.66
N LYS A 244 -4.61 -16.22 -7.13
CA LYS A 244 -5.34 -15.86 -8.34
C LYS A 244 -6.05 -14.51 -8.16
N VAL A 245 -5.92 -13.62 -9.15
CA VAL A 245 -6.73 -12.40 -9.27
C VAL A 245 -7.95 -12.67 -10.14
N GLY A 246 -9.11 -12.12 -9.78
CA GLY A 246 -10.33 -12.22 -10.55
C GLY A 246 -10.34 -11.30 -11.78
N LYS A 247 -11.08 -11.67 -12.81
CA LYS A 247 -11.26 -10.82 -13.99
C LYS A 247 -11.91 -9.48 -13.64
N GLU A 248 -12.89 -9.49 -12.73
CA GLU A 248 -13.55 -8.30 -12.21
C GLU A 248 -12.54 -7.34 -11.54
N THR A 249 -11.68 -7.88 -10.71
CA THR A 249 -10.60 -7.10 -10.05
C THR A 249 -9.60 -6.55 -11.08
N THR A 250 -9.26 -7.33 -12.10
CA THR A 250 -8.37 -6.87 -13.17
C THR A 250 -8.96 -5.69 -13.92
N PHE A 251 -10.24 -5.76 -14.35
CA PHE A 251 -10.90 -4.64 -15.02
C PHE A 251 -11.03 -3.40 -14.12
N GLY A 252 -11.34 -3.60 -12.84
CA GLY A 252 -11.37 -2.50 -11.87
C GLY A 252 -10.01 -1.84 -11.69
N LEU A 253 -8.92 -2.62 -11.63
CA LEU A 253 -7.57 -2.08 -11.55
C LEU A 253 -7.20 -1.29 -12.81
N LEU A 254 -7.54 -1.78 -13.99
CA LEU A 254 -7.26 -1.07 -15.25
C LEU A 254 -7.99 0.28 -15.29
N GLN A 255 -9.26 0.31 -14.92
CA GLN A 255 -10.02 1.56 -14.83
C GLN A 255 -9.41 2.52 -13.80
N ALA A 256 -9.05 2.02 -12.62
CA ALA A 256 -8.49 2.84 -11.56
C ALA A 256 -7.13 3.46 -11.94
N ILE A 257 -6.26 2.72 -12.65
CA ILE A 257 -4.97 3.26 -13.07
C ILE A 257 -5.12 4.26 -14.22
N ASP A 258 -6.10 4.09 -15.11
CA ASP A 258 -6.41 5.07 -16.13
C ASP A 258 -6.86 6.40 -15.49
N GLU A 259 -7.73 6.34 -14.48
CA GLU A 259 -8.13 7.50 -13.69
C GLU A 259 -6.95 8.14 -12.95
N TYR A 260 -6.09 7.31 -12.36
CA TYR A 260 -4.92 7.78 -11.63
C TYR A 260 -4.01 8.68 -12.48
N PHE A 261 -3.77 8.34 -13.74
CA PHE A 261 -2.90 9.12 -14.61
C PHE A 261 -3.55 10.40 -15.18
N VAL A 262 -4.85 10.54 -15.06
CA VAL A 262 -5.60 11.76 -15.46
C VAL A 262 -6.18 12.52 -14.27
N LYS A 263 -5.93 12.04 -13.05
CA LYS A 263 -6.44 12.64 -11.81
C LYS A 263 -5.94 14.08 -11.67
N THR A 264 -6.86 14.99 -11.42
CA THR A 264 -6.56 16.37 -11.03
C THR A 264 -6.13 16.44 -9.57
N ASP A 265 -5.31 17.41 -9.23
CA ASP A 265 -4.95 17.70 -7.84
C ASP A 265 -6.13 18.35 -7.13
N HIS A 266 -6.67 17.72 -6.10
CA HIS A 266 -7.76 18.21 -5.26
C HIS A 266 -7.28 18.66 -3.86
N SER A 267 -5.96 18.81 -3.67
CA SER A 267 -5.39 19.10 -2.35
C SER A 267 -5.91 20.40 -1.71
N GLU A 268 -6.21 21.44 -2.50
CA GLU A 268 -6.79 22.69 -1.95
C GLU A 268 -8.27 22.51 -1.57
N GLU A 269 -9.07 21.76 -2.35
CA GLU A 269 -10.46 21.43 -2.01
C GLU A 269 -10.53 20.57 -0.74
N GLU A 270 -9.64 19.57 -0.63
CA GLU A 270 -9.48 18.73 0.56
C GLU A 270 -9.11 19.57 1.79
N LYS A 271 -8.18 20.50 1.65
CA LYS A 271 -7.78 21.44 2.71
C LYS A 271 -8.90 22.38 3.12
N GLU A 272 -9.68 22.88 2.15
CA GLU A 272 -10.82 23.74 2.41
C GLU A 272 -11.91 23.00 3.18
N SER A 273 -12.19 21.74 2.86
CA SER A 273 -13.17 20.91 3.58
C SER A 273 -12.86 20.79 5.08
N LEU A 274 -11.57 20.79 5.46
CA LEU A 274 -11.14 20.71 6.86
C LEU A 274 -11.49 21.95 7.69
N GLN A 275 -11.83 23.09 7.06
CA GLN A 275 -12.21 24.32 7.77
C GLN A 275 -13.44 24.13 8.66
N VAL A 276 -14.33 23.19 8.32
CA VAL A 276 -15.49 22.82 9.15
C VAL A 276 -15.06 22.47 10.59
N LEU A 277 -13.93 21.80 10.75
CA LEU A 277 -13.43 21.36 12.05
C LEU A 277 -12.84 22.49 12.89
N THR A 278 -12.53 23.65 12.31
CA THR A 278 -11.92 24.77 13.05
C THR A 278 -12.85 25.33 14.14
N SER A 279 -14.16 25.15 13.98
CA SER A 279 -15.19 25.52 14.98
C SER A 279 -15.01 24.78 16.32
N LEU A 280 -14.39 23.60 16.33
CA LEU A 280 -14.07 22.86 17.55
C LEU A 280 -13.04 23.59 18.43
N GLY A 281 -12.23 24.49 17.87
CA GLY A 281 -11.31 25.33 18.61
C GLY A 281 -11.99 26.37 19.54
N LEU A 282 -13.31 26.49 19.50
CA LEU A 282 -14.09 27.27 20.46
C LEU A 282 -14.35 26.51 21.78
N ILE A 283 -14.06 25.25 21.83
CA ILE A 283 -14.16 24.42 23.05
C ILE A 283 -12.88 24.61 23.87
N ASP A 284 -13.02 24.95 25.13
CA ASP A 284 -11.88 25.16 26.04
C ASP A 284 -11.00 23.90 26.10
N GLY A 285 -9.69 24.09 25.97
CA GLY A 285 -8.73 23.00 25.94
C GLY A 285 -8.61 22.24 24.61
N VAL A 286 -9.31 22.66 23.55
CA VAL A 286 -9.22 22.07 22.22
C VAL A 286 -8.56 23.06 21.26
N LYS A 287 -7.56 22.60 20.52
CA LYS A 287 -6.92 23.38 19.46
C LYS A 287 -6.97 22.62 18.14
N VAL A 288 -7.42 23.29 17.08
CA VAL A 288 -7.44 22.76 15.72
C VAL A 288 -6.44 23.53 14.88
N THR A 289 -5.56 22.79 14.17
CA THR A 289 -4.60 23.37 13.23
C THR A 289 -4.55 22.54 11.95
N ILE A 290 -4.53 23.22 10.79
CA ILE A 290 -4.30 22.55 9.52
C ILE A 290 -2.79 22.36 9.35
N VAL A 291 -2.36 21.11 9.21
CA VAL A 291 -0.95 20.73 9.07
C VAL A 291 -0.73 20.08 7.71
N GLN A 292 0.43 20.36 7.11
CA GLN A 292 0.87 19.68 5.90
C GLN A 292 1.63 18.40 6.25
N ASP A 293 1.63 17.45 5.32
CA ASP A 293 2.40 16.20 5.43
C ASP A 293 3.89 16.46 5.67
N GLU A 294 4.51 15.71 6.59
CA GLU A 294 5.90 15.91 7.01
C GLU A 294 6.92 15.68 5.87
N ALA A 295 6.54 14.91 4.84
CA ALA A 295 7.35 14.72 3.64
C ALA A 295 7.19 15.84 2.59
N GLY A 296 6.45 16.92 2.90
CA GLY A 296 6.26 18.08 2.03
C GLY A 296 5.28 17.85 0.86
N ARG A 297 4.54 16.73 0.87
CA ARG A 297 3.50 16.47 -0.13
C ARG A 297 2.32 17.44 0.06
N ALA A 298 1.56 17.71 -1.00
CA ALA A 298 0.33 18.51 -0.95
C ALA A 298 -0.83 17.74 -0.28
N ILE A 299 -0.60 17.22 0.92
CA ILE A 299 -1.56 16.49 1.74
C ILE A 299 -1.75 17.27 3.03
N PHE A 300 -2.98 17.73 3.28
CA PHE A 300 -3.32 18.51 4.46
C PHE A 300 -4.20 17.69 5.41
N ARG A 301 -4.05 17.92 6.71
CA ARG A 301 -4.84 17.27 7.76
C ARG A 301 -5.25 18.27 8.82
N ALA A 302 -6.43 18.06 9.43
CA ALA A 302 -6.79 18.81 10.61
C ALA A 302 -6.23 18.09 11.85
N ARG A 303 -5.32 18.74 12.55
CA ARG A 303 -4.78 18.27 13.83
C ARG A 303 -5.66 18.76 14.95
N ILE A 304 -6.22 17.81 15.70
CA ILE A 304 -7.04 18.06 16.89
C ILE A 304 -6.14 17.78 18.12
N SER A 305 -5.71 18.85 18.79
CA SER A 305 -4.93 18.77 20.02
C SER A 305 -5.83 19.00 21.23
N ILE A 306 -5.66 18.18 22.26
CA ILE A 306 -6.51 18.17 23.46
C ILE A 306 -5.63 18.40 24.68
N ASP A 307 -5.91 19.46 25.42
CA ASP A 307 -5.31 19.71 26.72
C ASP A 307 -6.15 19.03 27.81
N SER A 308 -5.72 17.88 28.26
CA SER A 308 -6.44 17.08 29.26
C SER A 308 -6.55 17.74 30.63
N SER A 309 -5.74 18.78 30.90
CA SER A 309 -5.86 19.54 32.15
C SER A 309 -7.07 20.48 32.15
N ILE A 310 -7.63 20.80 30.98
CA ILE A 310 -8.78 21.68 30.78
C ILE A 310 -10.03 20.86 30.43
N THR A 311 -9.92 19.92 29.48
CA THR A 311 -11.05 19.12 28.97
C THR A 311 -11.44 17.96 29.87
N GLU A 312 -10.64 17.60 30.87
CA GLU A 312 -10.79 16.42 31.73
C GLU A 312 -10.82 15.08 30.95
N THR A 313 -10.53 15.13 29.65
CA THR A 313 -10.44 13.93 28.78
C THR A 313 -9.16 13.99 27.96
N THR A 314 -8.63 12.84 27.57
CA THR A 314 -7.41 12.73 26.78
C THR A 314 -7.71 12.53 25.29
N ALA A 315 -6.77 12.87 24.42
CA ALA A 315 -6.88 12.55 22.98
C ALA A 315 -7.12 11.05 22.73
N LYS A 316 -6.55 10.19 23.58
CA LYS A 316 -6.77 8.74 23.53
C LYS A 316 -8.23 8.38 23.78
N GLU A 317 -8.81 8.86 24.86
CA GLU A 317 -10.21 8.58 25.23
C GLU A 317 -11.19 9.12 24.18
N VAL A 318 -10.93 10.32 23.64
CA VAL A 318 -11.73 10.87 22.54
C VAL A 318 -11.66 9.96 21.31
N ASN A 319 -10.45 9.50 20.93
CA ASN A 319 -10.28 8.61 19.80
C ASN A 319 -10.95 7.23 20.01
N GLU A 320 -10.91 6.69 21.22
CA GLU A 320 -11.62 5.46 21.59
C GLU A 320 -13.13 5.64 21.50
N ARG A 321 -13.69 6.74 22.03
CA ARG A 321 -15.13 7.08 21.93
C ARG A 321 -15.59 7.27 20.48
N LEU A 322 -14.75 7.86 19.60
CA LEU A 322 -15.05 7.96 18.18
C LEU A 322 -15.15 6.58 17.51
N ARG A 323 -14.30 5.62 17.88
CA ARG A 323 -14.33 4.24 17.34
C ARG A 323 -15.52 3.45 17.87
N ASP A 324 -15.90 3.68 19.14
CA ASP A 324 -16.93 2.93 19.82
C ASP A 324 -18.35 3.45 19.56
N GLY A 325 -18.52 4.66 19.00
CA GLY A 325 -19.80 5.27 18.64
C GLY A 325 -20.63 4.40 17.66
N ASP A 326 -21.90 4.75 17.44
CA ASP A 326 -22.77 4.05 16.48
C ASP A 326 -22.19 4.06 15.05
N ILE A 327 -21.54 5.14 14.71
CA ILE A 327 -20.67 5.26 13.53
C ILE A 327 -19.22 5.23 14.04
N ALA A 328 -18.44 4.22 13.62
CA ALA A 328 -17.06 4.13 14.04
C ALA A 328 -16.18 5.08 13.19
N ILE A 329 -15.56 6.07 13.82
CA ILE A 329 -14.68 7.03 13.16
C ILE A 329 -13.23 6.70 13.48
N TYR A 330 -12.46 6.42 12.45
CA TYR A 330 -11.03 6.14 12.56
C TYR A 330 -10.20 7.35 12.17
N THR A 331 -9.41 7.86 13.11
CA THR A 331 -8.51 9.00 12.93
C THR A 331 -7.07 8.53 12.75
N ARG A 332 -6.18 9.42 12.35
CA ARG A 332 -4.74 9.18 12.30
C ARG A 332 -4.13 9.44 13.69
N ASP A 333 -3.84 8.38 14.43
CA ASP A 333 -3.58 8.42 15.87
C ASP A 333 -2.09 8.35 16.25
N TYR A 334 -1.15 8.60 15.33
CA TYR A 334 0.29 8.55 15.62
C TYR A 334 0.74 9.52 16.71
N GLY A 335 0.05 10.65 16.89
CA GLY A 335 0.29 11.65 17.92
C GLY A 335 -0.49 11.45 19.21
N ILE A 336 -1.18 10.32 19.39
CA ILE A 336 -2.12 10.11 20.50
C ILE A 336 -1.47 10.26 21.88
N ARG A 337 -0.21 9.81 22.02
CA ARG A 337 0.57 9.95 23.26
C ARG A 337 1.05 11.37 23.52
N GLN A 338 1.01 12.23 22.51
CA GLN A 338 1.40 13.64 22.56
C GLN A 338 0.17 14.55 22.72
N GLY A 339 -1.03 13.97 22.90
CA GLY A 339 -2.25 14.69 23.13
C GLY A 339 -2.97 15.16 21.86
N PHE A 340 -2.69 14.57 20.69
CA PHE A 340 -3.38 14.92 19.45
C PHE A 340 -3.62 13.71 18.55
N PHE A 341 -4.55 13.89 17.59
CA PHE A 341 -4.77 13.04 16.44
C PHE A 341 -5.09 13.90 15.21
N ASP A 342 -4.90 13.35 14.02
CA ASP A 342 -5.15 14.06 12.77
C ASP A 342 -6.37 13.47 12.03
N ILE A 343 -7.13 14.32 11.36
CA ILE A 343 -8.20 13.97 10.42
C ILE A 343 -7.66 14.14 9.00
N ASP A 344 -7.60 13.05 8.25
CA ASP A 344 -7.19 13.02 6.84
C ASP A 344 -8.47 13.11 5.96
N PRO A 345 -8.63 14.14 5.12
CA PRO A 345 -9.86 14.34 4.36
C PRO A 345 -9.99 13.41 3.16
N ARG A 346 -8.89 12.88 2.63
CA ARG A 346 -8.86 12.14 1.36
C ARG A 346 -9.80 10.94 1.25
N PRO A 347 -10.01 10.13 2.33
CA PRO A 347 -10.96 9.03 2.25
C PRO A 347 -12.41 9.42 2.56
N LEU A 348 -12.67 10.66 2.98
CA LEU A 348 -14.01 11.11 3.39
C LEU A 348 -14.94 11.21 2.18
N GLN A 349 -16.20 10.87 2.38
CA GLN A 349 -17.23 10.89 1.36
C GLN A 349 -18.45 11.70 1.80
N GLY A 350 -19.05 12.43 0.87
CA GLY A 350 -20.29 13.16 1.11
C GLY A 350 -20.23 14.05 2.37
N ASP A 351 -21.06 13.72 3.36
CA ASP A 351 -21.22 14.51 4.60
C ASP A 351 -20.34 14.03 5.77
N ASP A 352 -19.39 13.14 5.53
CA ASP A 352 -18.58 12.51 6.58
C ASP A 352 -17.86 13.52 7.47
N ILE A 353 -17.37 14.65 6.91
CA ILE A 353 -16.68 15.70 7.68
C ILE A 353 -17.59 16.36 8.74
N HIS A 354 -18.86 16.58 8.40
CA HIS A 354 -19.85 17.13 9.32
C HIS A 354 -20.24 16.13 10.40
N VAL A 355 -20.32 14.84 10.06
CA VAL A 355 -20.55 13.77 11.03
C VAL A 355 -19.39 13.70 12.04
N ILE A 356 -18.14 13.82 11.57
CA ILE A 356 -16.95 13.87 12.43
C ILE A 356 -17.02 15.09 13.36
N GLU A 357 -17.32 16.27 12.83
CA GLU A 357 -17.43 17.50 13.61
C GLU A 357 -18.49 17.36 14.72
N ALA A 358 -19.69 16.90 14.37
CA ALA A 358 -20.79 16.72 15.31
C ALA A 358 -20.45 15.69 16.42
N GLN A 359 -19.82 14.58 16.08
CA GLN A 359 -19.40 13.57 17.05
C GLN A 359 -18.32 14.12 17.98
N LEU A 360 -17.31 14.82 17.44
CA LEU A 360 -16.26 15.44 18.25
C LEU A 360 -16.87 16.50 19.20
N ARG A 361 -17.77 17.32 18.73
CA ARG A 361 -18.48 18.33 19.54
C ARG A 361 -19.26 17.67 20.70
N THR A 362 -19.95 16.56 20.42
CA THR A 362 -20.67 15.80 21.44
C THR A 362 -19.72 15.21 22.47
N ILE A 363 -18.58 14.65 22.03
CA ILE A 363 -17.61 14.01 22.93
C ILE A 363 -16.89 15.03 23.82
N LEU A 364 -16.53 16.19 23.24
CA LEU A 364 -15.74 17.23 23.89
C LEU A 364 -16.58 18.25 24.64
N GLY A 365 -17.80 18.52 24.16
CA GLY A 365 -18.75 19.49 24.77
C GLY A 365 -19.67 18.87 25.83
N GLY A 366 -19.69 17.55 25.98
CA GLY A 366 -20.63 16.85 26.87
C GLY A 366 -20.38 16.99 28.39
N ASN A 367 -19.36 17.76 28.81
CA ASN A 367 -19.06 18.03 30.22
C ASN A 367 -19.54 19.44 30.66
N GLN A 368 -20.35 20.12 29.83
CA GLN A 368 -20.98 21.40 30.23
C GLN A 368 -22.46 21.19 30.64
N GLY A 369 -22.71 20.21 31.49
CA GLY A 369 -24.03 19.97 32.07
C GLY A 369 -23.93 19.60 33.55
#